data_05be16c42f8e9899d54c42327b34eca7
#
_entry.id   05be16c42f8e9899d54c42327b34eca7
#
_cell.length_a   1.000
_cell.length_b   1.000
_cell.length_c   1.000
_cell.angle_alpha   90.00
_cell.angle_beta   90.00
_cell.angle_gamma   90.00
#
_symmetry.space_group_name_H-M   'P 1'
#
loop_
_entity.id
_entity.type
_entity.pdbx_description
1 polymer ?
#
loop_
_entity_poly.entity_id
_entity_poly.type
_entity_poly.pdbx_seq_one_letter_code
_entity_poly.pdbx_strand_id
1 'polypeptide(L)'
;MTTVEMEAYELKRKAEVQLNPGCCIDLLCTTEKSRFNKSINLFKKSAEKYKSLQQFRKAGDIYEKCAEIKINLKENPLEFYNESISCYENIYSDANIKKIYFRINNNYEKKGEYLEAGKNCENFGNKAENVKKYKDAIFYYEEAIKYYSKDSANENMKNKLQIKLNELNELYGK
;
A
#
# COMPACT_ATOMS: atom_id res chain seq x y z
N MET A 1 -29.16 -1.42 -4.62
CA MET A 1 -27.95 -2.28 -4.41
C MET A 1 -28.13 -3.51 -5.26
N THR A 2 -27.19 -3.85 -6.10
CA THR A 2 -27.22 -5.07 -6.92
C THR A 2 -26.98 -6.32 -6.06
N THR A 3 -27.34 -7.50 -6.55
CA THR A 3 -27.05 -8.78 -5.84
C THR A 3 -25.57 -8.93 -5.53
N VAL A 4 -24.70 -8.60 -6.49
CA VAL A 4 -23.24 -8.66 -6.31
C VAL A 4 -22.74 -7.64 -5.26
N GLU A 5 -23.33 -6.46 -5.20
CA GLU A 5 -22.99 -5.47 -4.19
C GLU A 5 -23.41 -5.91 -2.78
N MET A 6 -24.58 -6.56 -2.65
CA MET A 6 -25.01 -7.17 -1.39
C MET A 6 -24.06 -8.27 -0.93
N GLU A 7 -23.64 -9.15 -1.83
CA GLU A 7 -22.66 -10.20 -1.53
C GLU A 7 -21.30 -9.61 -1.11
N ALA A 8 -20.83 -8.56 -1.79
CA ALA A 8 -19.59 -7.86 -1.42
C ALA A 8 -19.67 -7.29 0.00
N TYR A 9 -20.79 -6.63 0.31
CA TYR A 9 -21.04 -6.07 1.64
C TYR A 9 -21.09 -7.14 2.73
N GLU A 10 -21.82 -8.25 2.49
CA GLU A 10 -21.91 -9.36 3.44
C GLU A 10 -20.55 -10.03 3.70
N LEU A 11 -19.73 -10.21 2.67
CA LEU A 11 -18.37 -10.72 2.83
C LEU A 11 -17.51 -9.80 3.70
N LYS A 12 -17.60 -8.48 3.48
CA LYS A 12 -16.93 -7.48 4.30
C LYS A 12 -17.39 -7.57 5.75
N ARG A 13 -18.68 -7.60 6.00
CA ARG A 13 -19.27 -7.72 7.35
C ARG A 13 -18.79 -9.00 8.05
N LYS A 14 -18.82 -10.14 7.37
CA LYS A 14 -18.28 -11.41 7.90
C LYS A 14 -16.79 -11.32 8.23
N ALA A 15 -16.00 -10.61 7.42
CA ALA A 15 -14.59 -10.39 7.70
C ALA A 15 -14.39 -9.54 8.97
N GLU A 16 -15.16 -8.49 9.14
CA GLU A 16 -15.11 -7.61 10.32
C GLU A 16 -15.45 -8.36 11.62
N VAL A 17 -16.44 -9.28 11.57
CA VAL A 17 -16.78 -10.15 12.70
C VAL A 17 -15.61 -11.08 13.09
N GLN A 18 -14.82 -11.57 12.12
CA GLN A 18 -13.64 -12.37 12.44
C GLN A 18 -12.54 -11.57 13.15
N LEU A 19 -12.45 -10.26 12.90
CA LEU A 19 -11.47 -9.39 13.58
C LEU A 19 -11.86 -9.11 15.03
N ASN A 20 -13.16 -8.82 15.25
CA ASN A 20 -13.70 -8.47 16.55
C ASN A 20 -14.84 -9.43 16.91
N PRO A 21 -14.53 -10.68 17.26
CA PRO A 21 -15.56 -11.60 17.73
C PRO A 21 -16.10 -11.07 19.04
N GLY A 22 -17.39 -10.74 19.07
CA GLY A 22 -18.11 -10.48 20.33
C GLY A 22 -17.94 -11.67 21.27
N CYS A 23 -18.19 -11.44 22.55
CA CYS A 23 -18.03 -12.42 23.63
C CYS A 23 -18.86 -13.71 23.39
N CYS A 24 -18.36 -14.66 22.57
CA CYS A 24 -18.96 -15.99 22.40
C CYS A 24 -17.97 -17.02 21.86
N ILE A 25 -17.94 -18.15 22.48
CA ILE A 25 -17.68 -19.57 22.12
C ILE A 25 -16.63 -19.88 21.03
N ASP A 26 -16.53 -19.15 19.94
CA ASP A 26 -15.53 -19.36 18.88
C ASP A 26 -14.08 -18.95 19.29
N LEU A 27 -13.93 -18.20 20.37
CA LEU A 27 -12.62 -17.79 20.93
C LEU A 27 -11.82 -18.97 21.51
N LEU A 28 -12.48 -20.03 21.92
CA LEU A 28 -11.83 -21.17 22.59
C LEU A 28 -11.19 -22.15 21.62
N CYS A 29 -11.58 -22.14 20.34
CA CYS A 29 -11.16 -23.16 19.36
C CYS A 29 -10.28 -22.63 18.22
N THR A 30 -10.12 -21.31 18.02
CA THR A 30 -9.36 -20.76 16.89
C THR A 30 -8.31 -19.75 17.36
N THR A 31 -7.06 -19.91 16.86
CA THR A 31 -6.00 -18.94 17.14
C THR A 31 -6.31 -17.59 16.49
N GLU A 32 -5.83 -16.50 17.12
CA GLU A 32 -5.96 -15.14 16.56
C GLU A 32 -5.44 -15.07 15.12
N LYS A 33 -4.29 -15.70 14.84
CA LYS A 33 -3.71 -15.78 13.49
C LYS A 33 -4.66 -16.47 12.49
N SER A 34 -5.34 -17.55 12.90
CA SER A 34 -6.31 -18.24 12.03
C SER A 34 -7.49 -17.35 11.70
N ARG A 35 -8.03 -16.61 12.69
CA ARG A 35 -9.13 -15.67 12.49
C ARG A 35 -8.72 -14.52 11.55
N PHE A 36 -7.54 -13.95 11.75
CA PHE A 36 -7.01 -12.88 10.89
C PHE A 36 -6.84 -13.34 9.44
N ASN A 37 -6.29 -14.53 9.22
CA ASN A 37 -6.17 -15.10 7.87
C ASN A 37 -7.55 -15.35 7.22
N LYS A 38 -8.52 -15.85 8.00
CA LYS A 38 -9.90 -16.01 7.51
C LYS A 38 -10.54 -14.66 7.15
N SER A 39 -10.31 -13.64 7.98
CA SER A 39 -10.76 -12.27 7.71
C SER A 39 -10.16 -11.72 6.42
N ILE A 40 -8.84 -11.85 6.21
CA ILE A 40 -8.15 -11.44 4.98
C ILE A 40 -8.78 -12.09 3.75
N ASN A 41 -9.04 -13.40 3.79
CA ASN A 41 -9.65 -14.11 2.67
C ASN A 41 -11.06 -13.60 2.33
N LEU A 42 -11.85 -13.27 3.35
CA LEU A 42 -13.19 -12.69 3.16
C LEU A 42 -13.13 -11.27 2.61
N PHE A 43 -12.23 -10.45 3.14
CA PHE A 43 -11.98 -9.10 2.63
C PHE A 43 -11.51 -9.12 1.18
N LYS A 44 -10.56 -9.99 0.82
CA LYS A 44 -10.08 -10.14 -0.56
C LYS A 44 -11.23 -10.45 -1.51
N LYS A 45 -12.07 -11.43 -1.19
CA LYS A 45 -13.26 -11.75 -1.98
C LYS A 45 -14.24 -10.58 -2.09
N SER A 46 -14.43 -9.82 -1.03
CA SER A 46 -15.27 -8.61 -1.04
C SER A 46 -14.69 -7.54 -1.96
N ALA A 47 -13.38 -7.26 -1.86
CA ALA A 47 -12.69 -6.30 -2.71
C ALA A 47 -12.77 -6.66 -4.19
N GLU A 48 -12.57 -7.93 -4.54
CA GLU A 48 -12.70 -8.43 -5.93
C GLU A 48 -14.10 -8.19 -6.49
N LYS A 49 -15.15 -8.41 -5.68
CA LYS A 49 -16.52 -8.08 -6.08
C LYS A 49 -16.74 -6.58 -6.28
N TYR A 50 -16.21 -5.74 -5.41
CA TYR A 50 -16.27 -4.29 -5.60
C TYR A 50 -15.49 -3.83 -6.84
N LYS A 51 -14.34 -4.45 -7.14
CA LYS A 51 -13.59 -4.20 -8.40
C LYS A 51 -14.44 -4.54 -9.62
N SER A 52 -15.12 -5.68 -9.62
CA SER A 52 -15.99 -6.07 -10.75
C SER A 52 -17.17 -5.11 -10.98
N LEU A 53 -17.59 -4.40 -9.94
CA LEU A 53 -18.60 -3.34 -10.01
C LEU A 53 -18.01 -1.96 -10.29
N GLN A 54 -16.70 -1.86 -10.58
CA GLN A 54 -15.95 -0.60 -10.74
C GLN A 54 -16.02 0.33 -9.51
N GLN A 55 -16.35 -0.20 -8.35
CA GLN A 55 -16.36 0.52 -7.08
C GLN A 55 -14.95 0.54 -6.46
N PHE A 56 -14.00 1.07 -7.22
CA PHE A 56 -12.56 1.01 -6.91
C PHE A 56 -12.20 1.62 -5.56
N ARG A 57 -12.87 2.70 -5.13
CA ARG A 57 -12.64 3.27 -3.79
C ARG A 57 -12.91 2.25 -2.69
N LYS A 58 -14.08 1.58 -2.73
CA LYS A 58 -14.43 0.58 -1.72
C LYS A 58 -13.46 -0.61 -1.74
N ALA A 59 -13.05 -1.04 -2.93
CA ALA A 59 -12.06 -2.12 -3.07
C ALA A 59 -10.71 -1.71 -2.48
N GLY A 60 -10.20 -0.52 -2.80
CA GLY A 60 -8.96 0.02 -2.28
C GLY A 60 -8.94 0.11 -0.76
N ASP A 61 -10.01 0.66 -0.16
CA ASP A 61 -10.17 0.75 1.30
C ASP A 61 -10.13 -0.64 1.98
N ILE A 62 -10.69 -1.67 1.33
CA ILE A 62 -10.67 -3.04 1.85
C ILE A 62 -9.27 -3.65 1.74
N TYR A 63 -8.55 -3.43 0.65
CA TYR A 63 -7.17 -3.90 0.53
C TYR A 63 -6.24 -3.21 1.55
N GLU A 64 -6.44 -1.92 1.86
CA GLU A 64 -5.72 -1.27 2.97
C GLU A 64 -5.95 -2.00 4.31
N LYS A 65 -7.20 -2.41 4.61
CA LYS A 65 -7.50 -3.21 5.81
C LYS A 65 -6.76 -4.54 5.81
N CYS A 66 -6.67 -5.23 4.67
CA CYS A 66 -5.89 -6.47 4.57
C CYS A 66 -4.41 -6.21 4.87
N ALA A 67 -3.84 -5.11 4.36
CA ALA A 67 -2.45 -4.73 4.65
C ALA A 67 -2.25 -4.44 6.14
N GLU A 68 -3.16 -3.74 6.80
CA GLU A 68 -3.12 -3.48 8.25
C GLU A 68 -3.14 -4.77 9.07
N ILE A 69 -3.96 -5.76 8.68
CA ILE A 69 -4.00 -7.07 9.33
C ILE A 69 -2.66 -7.80 9.17
N LYS A 70 -2.04 -7.74 7.97
CA LYS A 70 -0.71 -8.33 7.73
C LYS A 70 0.36 -7.70 8.62
N ILE A 71 0.33 -6.38 8.81
CA ILE A 71 1.24 -5.69 9.74
C ILE A 71 1.05 -6.20 11.18
N ASN A 72 -0.18 -6.34 11.64
CA ASN A 72 -0.48 -6.87 12.98
C ASN A 72 0.02 -8.30 13.15
N LEU A 73 -0.01 -9.11 12.08
CA LEU A 73 0.57 -10.46 12.06
C LEU A 73 2.10 -10.46 11.91
N LYS A 74 2.76 -9.30 11.80
CA LYS A 74 4.19 -9.14 11.48
C LYS A 74 4.58 -9.79 10.14
N GLU A 75 3.63 -9.88 9.21
CA GLU A 75 3.79 -10.40 7.85
C GLU A 75 3.93 -9.25 6.84
N ASN A 76 4.33 -9.57 5.60
CA ASN A 76 4.53 -8.56 4.57
C ASN A 76 3.18 -8.01 4.05
N PRO A 77 2.89 -6.69 4.12
CA PRO A 77 1.65 -6.08 3.66
C PRO A 77 1.65 -5.67 2.18
N LEU A 78 2.80 -5.76 1.48
CA LEU A 78 3.00 -5.11 0.17
C LEU A 78 2.03 -5.57 -0.91
N GLU A 79 1.68 -6.85 -0.96
CA GLU A 79 0.69 -7.36 -1.93
C GLU A 79 -0.59 -6.53 -1.87
N PHE A 80 -1.12 -6.33 -0.66
CA PHE A 80 -2.38 -5.62 -0.46
C PHE A 80 -2.26 -4.11 -0.67
N TYR A 81 -1.14 -3.51 -0.33
CA TYR A 81 -0.88 -2.12 -0.66
C TYR A 81 -0.84 -1.89 -2.18
N ASN A 82 -0.20 -2.79 -2.94
CA ASN A 82 -0.16 -2.71 -4.39
C ASN A 82 -1.55 -2.85 -5.02
N GLU A 83 -2.39 -3.77 -4.52
CA GLU A 83 -3.78 -3.90 -4.97
C GLU A 83 -4.60 -2.64 -4.64
N SER A 84 -4.39 -2.05 -3.47
CA SER A 84 -5.06 -0.81 -3.09
C SER A 84 -4.64 0.37 -3.98
N ILE A 85 -3.33 0.51 -4.26
CA ILE A 85 -2.80 1.52 -5.18
C ILE A 85 -3.44 1.37 -6.56
N SER A 86 -3.47 0.13 -7.10
CA SER A 86 -4.10 -0.15 -8.40
C SER A 86 -5.57 0.29 -8.44
N CYS A 87 -6.31 0.09 -7.35
CA CYS A 87 -7.68 0.56 -7.24
C CYS A 87 -7.76 2.10 -7.26
N TYR A 88 -6.90 2.79 -6.51
CA TYR A 88 -6.90 4.24 -6.45
C TYR A 88 -6.39 4.91 -7.72
N GLU A 89 -5.49 4.26 -8.48
CA GLU A 89 -5.07 4.68 -9.81
C GLU A 89 -6.27 4.75 -10.77
N ASN A 90 -7.19 3.79 -10.72
CA ASN A 90 -8.41 3.78 -11.54
C ASN A 90 -9.37 4.94 -11.27
N ILE A 91 -9.27 5.62 -10.14
CA ILE A 91 -10.11 6.76 -9.76
C ILE A 91 -9.30 8.06 -9.58
N TYR A 92 -8.06 8.05 -10.05
CA TYR A 92 -7.14 9.20 -9.97
C TYR A 92 -7.00 9.77 -8.55
N SER A 93 -6.99 8.92 -7.53
CA SER A 93 -6.94 9.34 -6.13
C SER A 93 -5.51 9.46 -5.60
N ASP A 94 -4.79 10.46 -6.07
CA ASP A 94 -3.39 10.73 -5.70
C ASP A 94 -3.19 10.83 -4.17
N ALA A 95 -4.15 11.42 -3.46
CA ALA A 95 -4.07 11.55 -2.00
C ALA A 95 -4.02 10.19 -1.29
N ASN A 96 -4.83 9.21 -1.73
CA ASN A 96 -4.81 7.87 -1.16
C ASN A 96 -3.54 7.11 -1.55
N ILE A 97 -3.07 7.25 -2.79
CA ILE A 97 -1.81 6.66 -3.24
C ILE A 97 -0.64 7.19 -2.40
N LYS A 98 -0.57 8.51 -2.19
CA LYS A 98 0.45 9.15 -1.37
C LYS A 98 0.38 8.69 0.10
N LYS A 99 -0.81 8.53 0.66
CA LYS A 99 -1.01 7.98 2.01
C LYS A 99 -0.43 6.56 2.13
N ILE A 100 -0.67 5.69 1.14
CA ILE A 100 -0.13 4.32 1.13
C ILE A 100 1.39 4.35 1.00
N TYR A 101 1.94 5.19 0.15
CA TYR A 101 3.38 5.39 0.03
C TYR A 101 4.02 5.64 1.40
N PHE A 102 3.50 6.60 2.17
CA PHE A 102 4.03 6.87 3.51
C PHE A 102 3.88 5.68 4.46
N ARG A 103 2.79 4.92 4.37
CA ARG A 103 2.61 3.72 5.20
C ARG A 103 3.62 2.62 4.89
N ILE A 104 3.91 2.39 3.61
CA ILE A 104 4.92 1.43 3.19
C ILE A 104 6.29 1.85 3.72
N ASN A 105 6.70 3.09 3.50
CA ASN A 105 8.01 3.59 3.92
C ASN A 105 8.17 3.57 5.44
N ASN A 106 7.15 4.00 6.19
CA ASN A 106 7.16 3.92 7.65
C ASN A 106 7.29 2.47 8.15
N ASN A 107 6.70 1.49 7.44
CA ASN A 107 6.88 0.08 7.79
C ASN A 107 8.32 -0.40 7.55
N TYR A 108 8.95 -0.02 6.44
CA TYR A 108 10.35 -0.32 6.16
C TYR A 108 11.28 0.37 7.16
N GLU A 109 11.05 1.64 7.46
CA GLU A 109 11.85 2.42 8.41
C GLU A 109 11.83 1.82 9.82
N LYS A 110 10.65 1.41 10.30
CA LYS A 110 10.51 0.71 11.60
C LYS A 110 11.30 -0.60 11.68
N LYS A 111 11.56 -1.23 10.55
CA LYS A 111 12.35 -2.46 10.45
C LYS A 111 13.84 -2.20 10.19
N GLY A 112 14.25 -0.95 9.94
CA GLY A 112 15.60 -0.61 9.51
C GLY A 112 15.92 -1.02 8.07
N GLU A 113 14.90 -1.34 7.26
CA GLU A 113 15.03 -1.78 5.86
C GLU A 113 15.15 -0.57 4.92
N TYR A 114 16.20 0.25 5.10
CA TYR A 114 16.37 1.53 4.39
C TYR A 114 16.58 1.37 2.88
N LEU A 115 17.24 0.29 2.45
CA LEU A 115 17.38 -0.02 1.03
C LEU A 115 16.00 -0.21 0.36
N GLU A 116 15.12 -0.97 0.99
CA GLU A 116 13.79 -1.25 0.44
C GLU A 116 12.89 0.01 0.48
N ALA A 117 13.02 0.84 1.51
CA ALA A 117 12.37 2.15 1.55
C ALA A 117 12.84 3.04 0.38
N GLY A 118 14.14 3.11 0.13
CA GLY A 118 14.72 3.87 -0.99
C GLY A 118 14.21 3.38 -2.35
N LYS A 119 14.23 2.06 -2.58
CA LYS A 119 13.69 1.46 -3.82
C LYS A 119 12.19 1.73 -4.01
N ASN A 120 11.43 1.69 -2.92
CA ASN A 120 10.01 2.03 -2.99
C ASN A 120 9.80 3.49 -3.42
N CYS A 121 10.56 4.42 -2.84
CA CYS A 121 10.52 5.83 -3.23
C CYS A 121 10.90 6.01 -4.71
N GLU A 122 11.99 5.39 -5.16
CA GLU A 122 12.44 5.45 -6.55
C GLU A 122 11.36 4.92 -7.51
N ASN A 123 10.69 3.83 -7.14
CA ASN A 123 9.59 3.27 -7.95
C ASN A 123 8.40 4.24 -8.07
N PHE A 124 8.02 4.92 -6.97
CA PHE A 124 6.99 5.96 -7.03
C PHE A 124 7.44 7.16 -7.87
N GLY A 125 8.70 7.56 -7.77
CA GLY A 125 9.29 8.60 -8.61
C GLY A 125 9.22 8.25 -10.10
N ASN A 126 9.62 7.04 -10.48
CA ASN A 126 9.54 6.55 -11.85
C ASN A 126 8.08 6.53 -12.38
N LYS A 127 7.13 6.08 -11.56
CA LYS A 127 5.69 6.13 -11.92
C LYS A 127 5.20 7.55 -12.15
N ALA A 128 5.55 8.48 -11.27
CA ALA A 128 5.15 9.88 -11.39
C ALA A 128 5.76 10.53 -12.64
N GLU A 129 7.02 10.26 -12.94
CA GLU A 129 7.71 10.73 -14.15
C GLU A 129 7.06 10.19 -15.41
N ASN A 130 6.72 8.91 -15.48
CA ASN A 130 6.05 8.29 -16.62
C ASN A 130 4.71 8.96 -16.97
N VAL A 131 4.01 9.48 -15.95
CA VAL A 131 2.75 10.23 -16.15
C VAL A 131 2.97 11.76 -16.16
N LYS A 132 4.23 12.21 -16.31
CA LYS A 132 4.64 13.62 -16.41
C LYS A 132 4.29 14.47 -15.18
N LYS A 133 4.14 13.85 -14.00
CA LYS A 133 3.99 14.53 -12.71
C LYS A 133 5.38 14.84 -12.12
N TYR A 134 6.13 15.70 -12.78
CA TYR A 134 7.56 15.91 -12.50
C TYR A 134 7.82 16.42 -11.08
N LYS A 135 6.96 17.27 -10.51
CA LYS A 135 7.09 17.74 -9.13
C LYS A 135 6.95 16.60 -8.11
N ASP A 136 6.02 15.67 -8.34
CA ASP A 136 5.89 14.48 -7.50
C ASP A 136 7.09 13.54 -7.70
N ALA A 137 7.59 13.38 -8.93
CA ALA A 137 8.76 12.57 -9.22
C ALA A 137 10.00 13.10 -8.48
N ILE A 138 10.25 14.41 -8.54
CA ILE A 138 11.33 15.09 -7.81
C ILE A 138 11.22 14.78 -6.31
N PHE A 139 10.04 15.00 -5.72
CA PHE A 139 9.80 14.70 -4.31
C PHE A 139 10.15 13.25 -3.93
N TYR A 140 9.70 12.27 -4.71
CA TYR A 140 9.97 10.87 -4.41
C TYR A 140 11.45 10.51 -4.60
N TYR A 141 12.16 11.09 -5.57
CA TYR A 141 13.59 10.86 -5.75
C TYR A 141 14.42 11.48 -4.61
N GLU A 142 14.05 12.66 -4.12
CA GLU A 142 14.66 13.25 -2.94
C GLU A 142 14.50 12.35 -1.71
N GLU A 143 13.32 11.81 -1.48
CA GLU A 143 13.09 10.85 -0.40
C GLU A 143 13.90 9.56 -0.58
N ALA A 144 14.00 9.03 -1.79
CA ALA A 144 14.83 7.85 -2.08
C ALA A 144 16.31 8.09 -1.73
N ILE A 145 16.86 9.25 -2.12
CA ILE A 145 18.24 9.65 -1.80
C ILE A 145 18.45 9.74 -0.29
N LYS A 146 17.49 10.27 0.48
CA LYS A 146 17.56 10.29 1.95
C LYS A 146 17.67 8.89 2.55
N TYR A 147 16.89 7.94 2.04
CA TYR A 147 16.96 6.55 2.51
C TYR A 147 18.26 5.87 2.11
N TYR A 148 18.71 6.02 0.86
CA TYR A 148 19.99 5.47 0.42
C TYR A 148 21.19 6.05 1.18
N SER A 149 21.11 7.30 1.64
CA SER A 149 22.16 7.93 2.43
C SER A 149 22.28 7.39 3.87
N LYS A 150 21.31 6.59 4.34
CA LYS A 150 21.37 5.97 5.66
C LYS A 150 22.32 4.76 5.72
N ASP A 151 22.77 4.24 4.57
CA ASP A 151 23.69 3.12 4.48
C ASP A 151 24.68 3.36 3.33
N SER A 152 25.97 3.37 3.65
CA SER A 152 27.07 3.58 2.68
C SER A 152 27.13 2.51 1.58
N ALA A 153 26.60 1.32 1.82
CA ALA A 153 26.48 0.29 0.79
C ALA A 153 25.58 0.71 -0.39
N ASN A 154 24.74 1.71 -0.20
CA ASN A 154 23.79 2.22 -1.22
C ASN A 154 24.32 3.46 -1.97
N GLU A 155 25.57 3.87 -1.76
CA GLU A 155 26.14 5.10 -2.34
C GLU A 155 26.05 5.13 -3.87
N ASN A 156 26.22 3.99 -4.52
CA ASN A 156 26.11 3.89 -5.98
C ASN A 156 24.67 4.21 -6.48
N MET A 157 23.64 3.73 -5.76
CA MET A 157 22.23 4.01 -6.07
C MET A 157 21.90 5.48 -5.83
N LYS A 158 22.36 6.02 -4.72
CA LYS A 158 22.23 7.43 -4.38
C LYS A 158 22.82 8.33 -5.47
N ASN A 159 24.09 8.07 -5.88
CA ASN A 159 24.77 8.92 -6.86
C ASN A 159 24.09 8.87 -8.23
N LYS A 160 23.66 7.70 -8.69
CA LYS A 160 22.90 7.55 -9.94
C LYS A 160 21.59 8.35 -9.88
N LEU A 161 20.87 8.26 -8.78
CA LEU A 161 19.59 8.97 -8.62
C LEU A 161 19.78 10.47 -8.48
N GLN A 162 20.91 10.92 -7.86
CA GLN A 162 21.24 12.34 -7.74
C GLN A 162 21.46 13.00 -9.11
N ILE A 163 22.11 12.29 -10.04
CA ILE A 163 22.31 12.80 -11.42
C ILE A 163 20.93 12.99 -12.08
N LYS A 164 20.07 11.99 -12.02
CA LYS A 164 18.72 12.05 -12.57
C LYS A 164 17.88 13.17 -11.97
N LEU A 165 17.98 13.36 -10.65
CA LEU A 165 17.29 14.43 -9.93
C LEU A 165 17.75 15.82 -10.37
N ASN A 166 19.05 16.00 -10.58
CA ASN A 166 19.59 17.27 -11.06
C ASN A 166 19.05 17.61 -12.45
N GLU A 167 19.03 16.65 -13.37
CA GLU A 167 18.46 16.82 -14.73
C GLU A 167 16.97 17.23 -14.67
N LEU A 168 16.19 16.58 -13.81
CA LEU A 168 14.77 16.92 -13.63
C LEU A 168 14.56 18.30 -13.01
N ASN A 169 15.40 18.69 -12.04
CA ASN A 169 15.33 20.00 -11.41
C ASN A 169 15.67 21.14 -12.37
N GLU A 170 16.64 20.94 -13.28
CA GLU A 170 16.98 21.92 -14.30
C GLU A 170 15.81 22.15 -15.27
N LEU A 171 15.07 21.10 -15.62
CA LEU A 171 13.98 21.15 -16.58
C LEU A 171 12.64 21.58 -15.96
N TYR A 172 12.35 21.16 -14.74
CA TYR A 172 11.00 21.23 -14.16
C TYR A 172 10.95 21.73 -12.70
N GLY A 173 12.07 22.00 -12.06
CA GLY A 173 12.18 22.37 -10.64
C GLY A 173 11.78 23.82 -10.31
N LYS A 174 11.26 24.57 -11.28
CA LYS A 174 10.84 25.98 -11.13
C LYS A 174 9.39 26.11 -10.71
#